data_6ede0c5aa5b6b801b958b2486da7e78f
#
_entry.id   6ede0c5aa5b6b801b958b2486da7e78f
#
_cell.length_a   1.000
_cell.length_b   1.000
_cell.length_c   1.000
_cell.angle_alpha   90.00
_cell.angle_beta   90.00
_cell.angle_gamma   90.00
#
_symmetry.space_group_name_H-M   'P 1'
#
loop_
_entity.id
_entity.type
_entity.pdbx_description
1 polymer ?
#
loop_
_entity_poly.entity_id
_entity_poly.type
_entity_poly.pdbx_seq_one_letter_code
_entity_poly.pdbx_strand_id
1 'polypeptide(L)'
;IMTGRNLRMKTNLFQQAIRWGAAEREESEHRLVVEKIIDFLEIQPHRKTPVGRLPYGLQKRVDLGRALAMEPKVLLLDEPMAGMNVEEKQDMCRFILDVNDEFGTTIVLIEHDMSVVMDISDRVVVLDYGKKIGDGTPDEVRANEDVISAYLGTSH
;
A
#
# COMPACT_ATOMS: atom_id res chain seq x y z
N ILE A 1 3.21 12.46 -3.49
CA ILE A 1 2.16 11.69 -4.20
C ILE A 1 2.15 12.04 -5.69
N MET A 2 2.16 13.32 -6.05
CA MET A 2 2.17 13.75 -7.46
C MET A 2 3.30 13.10 -8.30
N THR A 3 4.43 12.76 -7.69
CA THR A 3 5.53 12.04 -8.35
C THR A 3 5.08 10.69 -8.93
N GLY A 4 4.14 9.99 -8.29
CA GLY A 4 3.55 8.76 -8.82
C GLY A 4 2.79 8.95 -10.14
N ARG A 5 2.28 10.15 -10.42
CA ARG A 5 1.58 10.46 -11.67
C ARG A 5 2.51 10.63 -12.88
N ASN A 6 3.82 10.82 -12.67
CA ASN A 6 4.77 11.06 -13.77
C ASN A 6 4.73 9.95 -14.84
N LEU A 7 4.47 8.70 -14.45
CA LEU A 7 4.35 7.57 -15.38
C LEU A 7 3.06 7.58 -16.21
N ARG A 8 2.06 8.37 -15.79
CA ARG A 8 0.76 8.53 -16.47
C ARG A 8 0.68 9.78 -17.31
N MET A 9 1.60 10.75 -17.12
CA MET A 9 1.65 11.97 -17.92
C MET A 9 2.13 11.67 -19.33
N LYS A 10 1.41 12.17 -20.32
CA LYS A 10 1.69 11.95 -21.74
C LYS A 10 2.39 13.16 -22.40
N THR A 11 2.34 14.34 -21.76
CA THR A 11 2.96 15.54 -22.28
C THR A 11 4.48 15.50 -22.12
N ASN A 12 5.20 15.93 -23.16
CA ASN A 12 6.66 16.00 -23.16
C ASN A 12 7.17 17.11 -22.21
N LEU A 13 8.39 16.93 -21.67
CA LEU A 13 9.07 17.90 -20.79
C LEU A 13 9.04 19.34 -21.33
N PHE A 14 9.12 19.54 -22.64
CA PHE A 14 9.02 20.86 -23.31
C PHE A 14 7.63 21.47 -23.19
N GLN A 15 6.57 20.68 -23.36
CA GLN A 15 5.18 21.14 -23.25
C GLN A 15 4.82 21.44 -21.79
N GLN A 16 5.37 20.67 -20.86
CA GLN A 16 5.24 20.92 -19.41
C GLN A 16 5.96 22.21 -18.98
N ALA A 17 7.13 22.51 -19.56
CA ALA A 17 7.89 23.72 -19.24
C ALA A 17 7.19 25.01 -19.72
N ILE A 18 6.44 24.95 -20.83
CA ILE A 18 5.74 26.11 -21.41
C ILE A 18 4.34 26.31 -20.81
N ARG A 19 3.82 25.32 -20.04
CA ARG A 19 2.51 25.37 -19.36
C ARG A 19 1.34 25.85 -20.26
N TRP A 20 1.30 25.46 -21.53
CA TRP A 20 0.32 25.98 -22.48
C TRP A 20 -0.76 24.94 -22.78
N GLY A 21 -2.03 25.30 -22.49
CA GLY A 21 -3.26 24.64 -22.97
C GLY A 21 -3.40 23.18 -22.55
N ALA A 22 -2.91 22.23 -23.32
CA ALA A 22 -3.09 20.79 -23.08
C ALA A 22 -2.35 20.30 -21.82
N ALA A 23 -1.14 20.85 -21.56
CA ALA A 23 -0.35 20.47 -20.37
C ALA A 23 -1.00 20.94 -19.06
N GLU A 24 -1.64 22.11 -19.07
CA GLU A 24 -2.35 22.64 -17.89
C GLU A 24 -3.61 21.84 -17.56
N ARG A 25 -4.34 21.37 -18.59
CA ARG A 25 -5.50 20.48 -18.40
C ARG A 25 -5.07 19.13 -17.85
N GLU A 26 -4.04 18.52 -18.44
CA GLU A 26 -3.48 17.26 -17.97
C GLU A 26 -2.99 17.36 -16.52
N GLU A 27 -2.25 18.43 -16.18
CA GLU A 27 -1.81 18.68 -14.79
C GLU A 27 -3.00 18.81 -13.84
N SER A 28 -4.06 19.51 -14.25
CA SER A 28 -5.26 19.68 -13.44
C SER A 28 -6.00 18.36 -13.20
N GLU A 29 -6.12 17.51 -14.21
CA GLU A 29 -6.71 16.16 -14.08
C GLU A 29 -5.89 15.29 -13.12
N HIS A 30 -4.56 15.29 -13.26
CA HIS A 30 -3.68 14.56 -12.37
C HIS A 30 -3.74 15.08 -10.93
N ARG A 31 -3.90 16.38 -10.73
CA ARG A 31 -4.10 16.97 -9.40
C ARG A 31 -5.38 16.49 -8.75
N LEU A 32 -6.48 16.40 -9.49
CA LEU A 32 -7.76 15.88 -8.96
C LEU A 32 -7.62 14.44 -8.45
N VAL A 33 -6.89 13.59 -9.18
CA VAL A 33 -6.62 12.22 -8.73
C VAL A 33 -5.80 12.21 -7.44
N VAL A 34 -4.77 13.06 -7.37
CA VAL A 34 -3.92 13.16 -6.17
C VAL A 34 -4.71 13.70 -4.97
N GLU A 35 -5.61 14.68 -5.18
CA GLU A 35 -6.48 15.18 -4.11
C GLU A 35 -7.39 14.07 -3.55
N LYS A 36 -7.99 13.24 -4.41
CA LYS A 36 -8.80 12.10 -3.97
C LYS A 36 -7.99 11.13 -3.13
N ILE A 37 -6.74 10.85 -3.51
CA ILE A 37 -5.84 9.97 -2.75
C ILE A 37 -5.45 10.59 -1.40
N ILE A 38 -5.22 11.91 -1.37
CA ILE A 38 -4.91 12.64 -0.13
C ILE A 38 -6.11 12.55 0.83
N ASP A 39 -7.32 12.71 0.31
CA ASP A 39 -8.55 12.62 1.08
C ASP A 39 -8.77 11.18 1.58
N PHE A 40 -8.64 10.20 0.70
CA PHE A 40 -8.75 8.78 1.03
C PHE A 40 -7.80 8.35 2.15
N LEU A 41 -6.54 8.81 2.13
CA LEU A 41 -5.53 8.48 3.14
C LEU A 41 -5.56 9.38 4.38
N GLU A 42 -6.52 10.32 4.46
CA GLU A 42 -6.70 11.23 5.59
C GLU A 42 -5.45 12.07 5.93
N ILE A 43 -4.71 12.50 4.89
CA ILE A 43 -3.47 13.28 5.05
C ILE A 43 -3.58 14.74 4.64
N GLN A 44 -4.81 15.26 4.47
CA GLN A 44 -5.08 16.66 4.10
C GLN A 44 -4.39 17.68 5.01
N PRO A 45 -4.38 17.52 6.35
CA PRO A 45 -3.74 18.49 7.24
C PRO A 45 -2.24 18.63 6.98
N HIS A 46 -1.63 17.60 6.41
CA HIS A 46 -0.18 17.49 6.22
C HIS A 46 0.30 17.82 4.79
N ARG A 47 -0.61 18.22 3.89
CA ARG A 47 -0.32 18.42 2.44
C ARG A 47 0.82 19.38 2.12
N LYS A 48 1.15 20.31 3.01
CA LYS A 48 2.26 21.26 2.86
C LYS A 48 3.50 20.93 3.69
N THR A 49 3.43 19.84 4.47
CA THR A 49 4.52 19.42 5.33
C THR A 49 5.51 18.57 4.53
N PRO A 50 6.82 18.86 4.57
CA PRO A 50 7.83 17.98 3.98
C PRO A 50 7.74 16.57 4.58
N VAL A 51 7.76 15.53 3.73
CA VAL A 51 7.56 14.13 4.15
C VAL A 51 8.50 13.71 5.27
N GLY A 52 9.77 14.11 5.21
CA GLY A 52 10.76 13.79 6.24
C GLY A 52 10.50 14.41 7.63
N ARG A 53 9.50 15.29 7.76
CA ARG A 53 9.06 15.87 9.05
C ARG A 53 7.79 15.23 9.58
N LEU A 54 7.18 14.33 8.83
CA LEU A 54 5.97 13.63 9.24
C LEU A 54 6.33 12.50 10.23
N PRO A 55 5.45 12.15 11.18
CA PRO A 55 5.51 10.90 11.90
C PRO A 55 5.62 9.71 10.96
N TYR A 56 6.25 8.63 11.40
CA TYR A 56 6.59 7.50 10.55
C TYR A 56 5.37 6.86 9.87
N GLY A 57 4.28 6.65 10.62
CA GLY A 57 3.02 6.13 10.06
C GLY A 57 2.47 6.99 8.93
N LEU A 58 2.54 8.32 9.06
CA LEU A 58 2.12 9.24 7.99
C LEU A 58 3.06 9.20 6.78
N GLN A 59 4.36 8.99 6.96
CA GLN A 59 5.29 8.78 5.84
C GLN A 59 4.90 7.53 5.04
N LYS A 60 4.56 6.43 5.71
CA LYS A 60 4.08 5.20 5.07
C LYS A 60 2.76 5.40 4.33
N ARG A 61 1.81 6.19 4.88
CA ARG A 61 0.58 6.57 4.16
C ARG A 61 0.90 7.37 2.88
N VAL A 62 1.88 8.26 2.92
CA VAL A 62 2.33 9.01 1.73
C VAL A 62 2.96 8.08 0.70
N ASP A 63 3.72 7.06 1.11
CA ASP A 63 4.30 6.07 0.21
C ASP A 63 3.21 5.23 -0.46
N LEU A 64 2.21 4.77 0.29
CA LEU A 64 1.03 4.11 -0.25
C LEU A 64 0.32 5.02 -1.27
N GLY A 65 0.07 6.27 -0.92
CA GLY A 65 -0.56 7.25 -1.81
C GLY A 65 0.23 7.52 -3.09
N ARG A 66 1.55 7.47 -3.02
CA ARG A 66 2.41 7.59 -4.20
C ARG A 66 2.25 6.39 -5.14
N ALA A 67 2.14 5.18 -4.58
CA ALA A 67 1.88 3.97 -5.35
C ALA A 67 0.47 3.97 -5.96
N LEU A 68 -0.55 4.35 -5.19
CA LEU A 68 -1.93 4.48 -5.68
C LEU A 68 -2.08 5.51 -6.79
N ALA A 69 -1.28 6.58 -6.75
CA ALA A 69 -1.27 7.60 -7.80
C ALA A 69 -0.86 7.04 -9.19
N MET A 70 -0.26 5.88 -9.25
CA MET A 70 0.01 5.17 -10.51
C MET A 70 -1.21 4.40 -11.04
N GLU A 71 -2.32 4.34 -10.29
CA GLU A 71 -3.52 3.55 -10.60
C GLU A 71 -3.14 2.09 -10.95
N PRO A 72 -2.46 1.37 -10.04
CA PRO A 72 -1.99 0.02 -10.32
C PRO A 72 -3.15 -0.97 -10.32
N LYS A 73 -3.06 -2.01 -11.17
CA LYS A 73 -3.96 -3.18 -11.08
C LYS A 73 -3.51 -4.17 -10.01
N VAL A 74 -2.21 -4.20 -9.75
CA VAL A 74 -1.59 -5.01 -8.70
C VAL A 74 -0.65 -4.13 -7.90
N LEU A 75 -0.79 -4.14 -6.58
CA LEU A 75 0.03 -3.40 -5.63
C LEU A 75 0.82 -4.41 -4.79
N LEU A 76 2.14 -4.27 -4.82
CA LEU A 76 3.05 -5.08 -4.00
C LEU A 76 3.46 -4.27 -2.78
N LEU A 77 3.19 -4.79 -1.59
CA LEU A 77 3.52 -4.18 -0.31
C LEU A 77 4.47 -5.11 0.45
N ASP A 78 5.68 -4.63 0.67
CA ASP A 78 6.71 -5.35 1.40
C ASP A 78 6.89 -4.72 2.78
N GLU A 79 6.47 -5.45 3.81
CA GLU A 79 6.47 -5.04 5.22
C GLU A 79 5.95 -3.60 5.44
N PRO A 80 4.75 -3.24 4.92
CA PRO A 80 4.28 -1.86 4.98
C PRO A 80 4.07 -1.38 6.43
N MET A 81 3.89 -2.29 7.37
CA MET A 81 3.57 -2.01 8.77
C MET A 81 4.79 -2.09 9.71
N ALA A 82 5.98 -2.37 9.16
CA ALA A 82 7.20 -2.45 9.96
C ALA A 82 7.47 -1.13 10.71
N GLY A 83 7.73 -1.22 12.02
CA GLY A 83 8.01 -0.06 12.86
C GLY A 83 6.80 0.80 13.28
N MET A 84 5.58 0.39 12.92
CA MET A 84 4.34 1.03 13.34
C MET A 84 3.88 0.54 14.73
N ASN A 85 3.24 1.44 15.49
CA ASN A 85 2.50 1.05 16.68
C ASN A 85 1.17 0.34 16.32
N VAL A 86 0.46 -0.17 17.33
CA VAL A 86 -0.78 -0.96 17.11
C VAL A 86 -1.86 -0.15 16.38
N GLU A 87 -2.06 1.11 16.75
CA GLU A 87 -3.06 1.98 16.16
C GLU A 87 -2.74 2.31 14.70
N GLU A 88 -1.47 2.63 14.41
CA GLU A 88 -1.00 2.88 13.05
C GLU A 88 -1.12 1.64 12.14
N LYS A 89 -0.87 0.43 12.71
CA LYS A 89 -1.07 -0.83 11.98
C LYS A 89 -2.55 -1.05 11.64
N GLN A 90 -3.45 -0.83 12.58
CA GLN A 90 -4.90 -0.96 12.35
C GLN A 90 -5.38 -0.01 11.24
N ASP A 91 -4.93 1.24 11.28
CA ASP A 91 -5.22 2.20 10.22
C ASP A 91 -4.68 1.74 8.87
N MET A 92 -3.45 1.23 8.82
CA MET A 92 -2.85 0.74 7.57
C MET A 92 -3.60 -0.48 7.03
N CYS A 93 -4.02 -1.42 7.89
CA CYS A 93 -4.88 -2.55 7.50
C CYS A 93 -6.17 -2.06 6.85
N ARG A 94 -6.85 -1.10 7.48
CA ARG A 94 -8.07 -0.49 6.94
C ARG A 94 -7.83 0.10 5.54
N PHE A 95 -6.78 0.93 5.37
CA PHE A 95 -6.46 1.50 4.06
C PHE A 95 -6.15 0.44 3.01
N ILE A 96 -5.47 -0.65 3.38
CA ILE A 96 -5.16 -1.75 2.46
C ILE A 96 -6.46 -2.42 1.97
N LEU A 97 -7.39 -2.71 2.87
CA LEU A 97 -8.69 -3.29 2.53
C LEU A 97 -9.51 -2.32 1.67
N ASP A 98 -9.59 -1.05 2.06
CA ASP A 98 -10.32 -0.02 1.31
C ASP A 98 -9.74 0.18 -0.10
N VAL A 99 -8.41 0.05 -0.28
CA VAL A 99 -7.77 0.07 -1.61
C VAL A 99 -8.25 -1.09 -2.49
N ASN A 100 -8.37 -2.28 -1.94
CA ASN A 100 -8.90 -3.42 -2.69
C ASN A 100 -10.37 -3.18 -3.07
N ASP A 101 -11.19 -2.77 -2.11
CA ASP A 101 -12.64 -2.61 -2.28
C ASP A 101 -13.00 -1.43 -3.19
N GLU A 102 -12.41 -0.24 -2.98
CA GLU A 102 -12.79 0.96 -3.70
C GLU A 102 -12.11 1.11 -5.06
N PHE A 103 -10.85 0.68 -5.17
CA PHE A 103 -10.06 0.83 -6.41
C PHE A 103 -9.99 -0.46 -7.22
N GLY A 104 -10.46 -1.60 -6.69
CA GLY A 104 -10.38 -2.91 -7.36
C GLY A 104 -8.93 -3.35 -7.60
N THR A 105 -8.00 -2.87 -6.81
CA THR A 105 -6.58 -3.18 -6.92
C THR A 105 -6.28 -4.50 -6.22
N THR A 106 -5.72 -5.47 -6.93
CA THR A 106 -5.21 -6.69 -6.31
C THR A 106 -3.98 -6.38 -5.46
N ILE A 107 -3.98 -6.81 -4.21
CA ILE A 107 -2.86 -6.56 -3.30
C ILE A 107 -2.09 -7.84 -3.03
N VAL A 108 -0.78 -7.77 -3.12
CA VAL A 108 0.15 -8.80 -2.65
C VAL A 108 0.92 -8.21 -1.48
N LEU A 109 0.70 -8.75 -0.30
CA LEU A 109 1.28 -8.31 0.95
C LEU A 109 2.35 -9.31 1.42
N ILE A 110 3.54 -8.81 1.75
CA ILE A 110 4.57 -9.57 2.45
C ILE A 110 4.61 -9.03 3.88
N GLU A 111 4.33 -9.89 4.84
CA GLU A 111 4.31 -9.56 6.26
C GLU A 111 4.74 -10.77 7.10
N HIS A 112 5.26 -10.50 8.27
CA HIS A 112 5.64 -11.51 9.26
C HIS A 112 4.74 -11.48 10.51
N ASP A 113 3.85 -10.51 10.63
CA ASP A 113 2.83 -10.44 11.67
C ASP A 113 1.63 -11.30 11.27
N MET A 114 1.62 -12.54 11.76
CA MET A 114 0.61 -13.53 11.40
C MET A 114 -0.81 -13.09 11.73
N SER A 115 -1.00 -12.28 12.79
CA SER A 115 -2.34 -11.78 13.13
C SER A 115 -2.87 -10.87 12.03
N VAL A 116 -2.04 -9.94 11.57
CA VAL A 116 -2.36 -9.05 10.45
C VAL A 116 -2.66 -9.84 9.18
N VAL A 117 -1.77 -10.79 8.82
CA VAL A 117 -1.93 -11.58 7.59
C VAL A 117 -3.24 -12.35 7.59
N MET A 118 -3.56 -12.99 8.70
CA MET A 118 -4.78 -13.82 8.82
C MET A 118 -6.07 -12.98 8.84
N ASP A 119 -5.98 -11.72 9.28
CA ASP A 119 -7.16 -10.85 9.40
C ASP A 119 -7.54 -10.17 8.08
N ILE A 120 -6.55 -9.89 7.20
CA ILE A 120 -6.81 -9.07 6.01
C ILE A 120 -6.60 -9.79 4.67
N SER A 121 -6.19 -11.07 4.68
CA SER A 121 -5.89 -11.79 3.43
C SER A 121 -6.98 -12.78 3.05
N ASP A 122 -7.32 -12.84 1.76
CA ASP A 122 -8.19 -13.87 1.20
C ASP A 122 -7.44 -15.20 0.99
N ARG A 123 -6.14 -15.11 0.71
CA ARG A 123 -5.25 -16.26 0.46
C ARG A 123 -3.88 -15.98 1.04
N VAL A 124 -3.32 -16.98 1.70
CA VAL A 124 -2.02 -16.91 2.34
C VAL A 124 -1.09 -17.97 1.74
N VAL A 125 0.11 -17.55 1.38
CA VAL A 125 1.21 -18.41 0.96
C VAL A 125 2.32 -18.30 1.99
N VAL A 126 2.68 -19.43 2.62
CA VAL A 126 3.70 -19.44 3.66
C VAL A 126 5.00 -19.97 3.10
N LEU A 127 6.06 -19.21 3.32
CA LEU A 127 7.42 -19.58 2.92
C LEU A 127 8.28 -19.79 4.17
N ASP A 128 9.02 -20.90 4.19
CA ASP A 128 10.05 -21.19 5.18
C ASP A 128 11.36 -21.50 4.46
N TYR A 129 12.42 -20.74 4.75
CA TYR A 129 13.71 -20.81 4.06
C TYR A 129 13.60 -20.93 2.53
N GLY A 130 12.67 -20.15 1.93
CA GLY A 130 12.44 -20.12 0.48
C GLY A 130 11.63 -21.30 -0.08
N LYS A 131 11.14 -22.20 0.76
CA LYS A 131 10.24 -23.30 0.38
C LYS A 131 8.80 -22.96 0.76
N LYS A 132 7.87 -23.23 -0.14
CA LYS A 132 6.45 -23.08 0.16
C LYS A 132 6.00 -24.26 1.04
N ILE A 133 5.56 -23.94 2.27
CA ILE A 133 5.05 -24.90 3.26
C ILE A 133 3.54 -24.81 3.49
N GLY A 134 2.90 -23.73 3.03
CA GLY A 134 1.45 -23.54 3.11
C GLY A 134 0.92 -22.72 1.95
N ASP A 135 -0.33 -22.98 1.54
CA ASP A 135 -1.01 -22.24 0.49
C ASP A 135 -2.52 -22.51 0.58
N GLY A 136 -3.30 -21.51 0.94
CA GLY A 136 -4.75 -21.65 1.12
C GLY A 136 -5.38 -20.42 1.74
N THR A 137 -6.61 -20.56 2.19
CA THR A 137 -7.29 -19.57 3.03
C THR A 137 -6.60 -19.41 4.38
N PRO A 138 -6.79 -18.30 5.10
CA PRO A 138 -6.25 -18.12 6.45
C PRO A 138 -6.56 -19.29 7.38
N ASP A 139 -7.79 -19.84 7.34
CA ASP A 139 -8.18 -20.98 8.19
C ASP A 139 -7.46 -22.28 7.82
N GLU A 140 -7.29 -22.56 6.53
CA GLU A 140 -6.54 -23.73 6.05
C GLU A 140 -5.06 -23.64 6.45
N VAL A 141 -4.46 -22.46 6.31
CA VAL A 141 -3.06 -22.21 6.66
C VAL A 141 -2.85 -22.29 8.18
N ARG A 142 -3.81 -21.80 8.97
CA ARG A 142 -3.78 -21.86 10.44
C ARG A 142 -3.87 -23.30 10.95
N ALA A 143 -4.53 -24.18 10.21
CA ALA A 143 -4.67 -25.62 10.55
C ALA A 143 -3.52 -26.48 10.00
N ASN A 144 -2.61 -25.94 9.22
CA ASN A 144 -1.52 -26.70 8.60
C ASN A 144 -0.41 -26.98 9.61
N GLU A 145 -0.10 -28.27 9.83
CA GLU A 145 0.90 -28.71 10.82
C GLU A 145 2.32 -28.21 10.51
N ASP A 146 2.72 -28.12 9.24
CA ASP A 146 4.02 -27.60 8.84
C ASP A 146 4.16 -26.11 9.18
N VAL A 147 3.07 -25.34 8.97
CA VAL A 147 3.01 -23.91 9.32
C VAL A 147 3.02 -23.71 10.83
N ILE A 148 2.24 -24.52 11.55
CA ILE A 148 2.21 -24.51 13.02
C ILE A 148 3.61 -24.78 13.58
N SER A 149 4.29 -25.80 13.07
CA SER A 149 5.64 -26.16 13.49
C SER A 149 6.66 -25.05 13.22
N ALA A 150 6.58 -24.41 12.06
CA ALA A 150 7.55 -23.38 11.64
C ALA A 150 7.36 -22.03 12.35
N TYR A 151 6.11 -21.61 12.58
CA TYR A 151 5.78 -20.26 13.02
C TYR A 151 5.05 -20.17 14.35
N LEU A 152 4.26 -21.19 14.71
CA LEU A 152 3.42 -21.18 15.91
C LEU A 152 3.93 -22.17 16.97
N GLY A 153 4.76 -23.14 16.60
CA GLY A 153 5.27 -24.19 17.47
C GLY A 153 6.54 -23.86 18.25
N THR A 154 7.17 -22.71 18.03
CA THR A 154 8.40 -22.29 18.72
C THR A 154 8.14 -21.31 19.86
N SER A 155 7.17 -21.61 20.74
CA SER A 155 7.15 -21.02 22.07
C SER A 155 8.11 -21.84 22.94
N HIS A 156 9.41 -21.49 22.90
CA HIS A 156 10.40 -21.91 23.89
C HIS A 156 10.54 -20.88 24.98
#